data_1e39f4eb33bec6ef931cd841c5649d28
#
_entry.id   1e39f4eb33bec6ef931cd841c5649d28
#
_cell.length_a   1.000
_cell.length_b   1.000
_cell.length_c   1.000
_cell.angle_alpha   90.00
_cell.angle_beta   90.00
_cell.angle_gamma   90.00
#
_symmetry.space_group_name_H-M   'P 1'
#
loop_
_entity.id
_entity.type
_entity.pdbx_description
1 polymer ?
#
loop_
_entity_poly.entity_id
_entity_poly.type
_entity_poly.pdbx_seq_one_letter_code
_entity_poly.pdbx_strand_id
1 'polypeptide(L)'
;MVVIKEEVRTHIVGIARRIFTRYGFRKTTMEEIASASQMGKSSIYYYFKSKEDIFRAVVEFEAILLKERLNRIISKDSSPTERLKAYILFRLHHVRTLENFYAALSEETLSHMGFILEIRRNFEEEEQELVSKILEDGMEQNIFQLSSSKIGAIAISTMMKGLEVPLLLDEAHKTDREELMDDLIRVLLYGILKR
;
A
#
# COMPACT_ATOMS: atom_id res chain seq x y z
N MET A 1 14.62 28.77 -2.96
CA MET A 1 14.85 28.29 -1.57
C MET A 1 13.86 27.21 -1.13
N VAL A 2 12.57 27.31 -1.43
CA VAL A 2 11.57 26.28 -1.09
C VAL A 2 11.83 24.95 -1.84
N VAL A 3 12.13 24.99 -3.14
CA VAL A 3 12.39 23.81 -3.99
C VAL A 3 13.58 22.99 -3.47
N ILE A 4 14.69 23.65 -3.13
CA ILE A 4 15.90 22.97 -2.60
C ILE A 4 15.60 22.28 -1.26
N LYS A 5 14.73 22.86 -0.43
CA LYS A 5 14.35 22.27 0.84
C LYS A 5 13.54 20.97 0.64
N GLU A 6 12.66 20.95 -0.34
CA GLU A 6 11.83 19.77 -0.66
C GLU A 6 12.66 18.65 -1.31
N GLU A 7 13.60 18.99 -2.19
CA GLU A 7 14.53 18.02 -2.79
C GLU A 7 15.37 17.31 -1.73
N VAL A 8 15.92 18.06 -0.77
CA VAL A 8 16.70 17.47 0.34
C VAL A 8 15.81 16.60 1.23
N ARG A 9 14.60 17.06 1.52
CA ARG A 9 13.64 16.26 2.30
C ARG A 9 13.31 14.93 1.61
N THR A 10 13.04 14.97 0.32
CA THR A 10 12.79 13.77 -0.52
C THR A 10 14.00 12.85 -0.55
N HIS A 11 15.22 13.39 -0.63
CA HIS A 11 16.45 12.61 -0.56
C HIS A 11 16.59 11.86 0.78
N ILE A 12 16.35 12.55 1.91
CA ILE A 12 16.38 11.95 3.26
C ILE A 12 15.34 10.82 3.35
N VAL A 13 14.11 11.06 2.89
CA VAL A 13 13.04 10.05 2.89
C VAL A 13 13.43 8.81 2.08
N GLY A 14 14.02 9.00 0.89
CA GLY A 14 14.47 7.90 0.03
C GLY A 14 15.58 7.05 0.67
N ILE A 15 16.50 7.67 1.43
CA ILE A 15 17.53 6.95 2.18
C ILE A 15 16.94 6.24 3.39
N ALA A 16 16.15 6.95 4.19
CA ALA A 16 15.52 6.42 5.38
C ALA A 16 14.61 5.22 5.06
N ARG A 17 13.89 5.28 3.94
CA ARG A 17 13.09 4.17 3.42
C ARG A 17 13.90 2.88 3.34
N ARG A 18 15.09 2.91 2.72
CA ARG A 18 15.97 1.74 2.58
C ARG A 18 16.52 1.24 3.92
N ILE A 19 16.81 2.16 4.83
CA ILE A 19 17.34 1.84 6.16
C ILE A 19 16.25 1.16 7.00
N PHE A 20 15.05 1.73 7.03
CA PHE A 20 13.93 1.14 7.76
C PHE A 20 13.52 -0.23 7.21
N THR A 21 13.47 -0.39 5.88
CA THR A 21 13.24 -1.71 5.24
C THR A 21 14.27 -2.74 5.69
N ARG A 22 15.55 -2.35 5.76
CA ARG A 22 16.64 -3.29 6.07
C ARG A 22 16.78 -3.62 7.55
N TYR A 23 16.60 -2.64 8.43
CA TYR A 23 16.91 -2.77 9.85
C TYR A 23 15.69 -2.65 10.77
N GLY A 24 14.56 -2.23 10.23
CA GLY A 24 13.33 -1.94 10.97
C GLY A 24 13.38 -0.59 11.68
N PHE A 25 12.19 -0.07 12.04
CA PHE A 25 12.06 1.22 12.71
C PHE A 25 12.79 1.27 14.06
N ARG A 26 12.69 0.20 14.88
CA ARG A 26 13.22 0.19 16.25
C ARG A 26 14.74 0.30 16.30
N LYS A 27 15.43 -0.41 15.41
CA LYS A 27 16.90 -0.48 15.39
C LYS A 27 17.56 0.71 14.72
N THR A 28 16.81 1.49 13.94
CA THR A 28 17.33 2.65 13.21
C THR A 28 17.42 3.88 14.11
N THR A 29 18.47 4.69 13.93
CA THR A 29 18.71 5.94 14.64
C THR A 29 18.76 7.14 13.70
N MET A 30 18.55 8.35 14.25
CA MET A 30 18.69 9.60 13.48
C MET A 30 20.11 9.81 12.94
N GLU A 31 21.12 9.36 13.71
CA GLU A 31 22.53 9.45 13.34
C GLU A 31 22.87 8.57 12.13
N GLU A 32 22.33 7.35 12.07
CA GLU A 32 22.51 6.46 10.92
C GLU A 32 21.88 7.02 9.66
N ILE A 33 20.67 7.58 9.76
CA ILE A 33 20.00 8.23 8.63
C ILE A 33 20.80 9.47 8.18
N ALA A 34 21.28 10.30 9.10
CA ALA A 34 22.10 11.49 8.78
C ALA A 34 23.38 11.08 8.06
N SER A 35 24.12 10.11 8.61
CA SER A 35 25.36 9.59 8.03
C SER A 35 25.13 9.02 6.62
N ALA A 36 24.10 8.20 6.43
CA ALA A 36 23.76 7.63 5.14
C ALA A 36 23.29 8.68 4.12
N SER A 37 22.68 9.79 4.60
CA SER A 37 22.29 10.93 3.78
C SER A 37 23.45 11.90 3.49
N GLN A 38 24.68 11.60 3.97
CA GLN A 38 25.85 12.47 3.90
C GLN A 38 25.61 13.84 4.55
N MET A 39 24.85 13.87 5.64
CA MET A 39 24.47 15.09 6.35
C MET A 39 25.01 15.07 7.79
N GLY A 40 25.34 16.26 8.29
CA GLY A 40 25.61 16.43 9.71
C GLY A 40 24.35 16.25 10.58
N LYS A 41 24.53 15.84 11.83
CA LYS A 41 23.43 15.63 12.79
C LYS A 41 22.51 16.86 12.91
N SER A 42 23.08 18.07 13.03
CA SER A 42 22.28 19.29 13.09
C SER A 42 21.47 19.57 11.83
N SER A 43 22.00 19.18 10.67
CA SER A 43 21.33 19.38 9.39
C SER A 43 20.10 18.52 9.24
N ILE A 44 20.14 17.23 9.67
CA ILE A 44 18.95 16.37 9.58
C ILE A 44 17.83 16.85 10.49
N TYR A 45 18.16 17.35 11.71
CA TYR A 45 17.17 17.91 12.64
C TYR A 45 16.51 19.20 12.15
N TYR A 46 17.12 19.89 11.17
CA TYR A 46 16.47 21.01 10.50
C TYR A 46 15.28 20.57 9.62
N TYR A 47 15.34 19.36 9.04
CA TYR A 47 14.30 18.83 8.15
C TYR A 47 13.28 17.97 8.90
N PHE A 48 13.71 17.20 9.89
CA PHE A 48 12.88 16.28 10.65
C PHE A 48 13.24 16.34 12.13
N LYS A 49 12.26 16.57 12.98
CA LYS A 49 12.48 16.75 14.42
C LYS A 49 12.75 15.44 15.15
N SER A 50 12.25 14.31 14.60
CA SER A 50 12.36 13.00 15.23
C SER A 50 12.46 11.89 14.16
N LYS A 51 12.81 10.69 14.59
CA LYS A 51 12.80 9.49 13.77
C LYS A 51 11.37 9.13 13.33
N GLU A 52 10.41 9.38 14.19
CA GLU A 52 8.98 9.20 13.94
C GLU A 52 8.50 10.11 12.79
N ASP A 53 8.98 11.35 12.72
CA ASP A 53 8.67 12.27 11.62
C ASP A 53 9.22 11.78 10.28
N ILE A 54 10.43 11.20 10.29
CA ILE A 54 11.01 10.60 9.07
C ILE A 54 10.21 9.35 8.68
N PHE A 55 9.87 8.51 9.66
CA PHE A 55 9.12 7.29 9.39
C PHE A 55 7.71 7.59 8.86
N ARG A 56 7.03 8.60 9.43
CA ARG A 56 5.76 9.11 8.89
C ARG A 56 5.91 9.49 7.42
N ALA A 57 6.92 10.29 7.07
CA ALA A 57 7.15 10.72 5.70
C ALA A 57 7.47 9.54 4.74
N VAL A 58 8.15 8.50 5.23
CA VAL A 58 8.40 7.28 4.46
C VAL A 58 7.11 6.51 4.20
N VAL A 59 6.26 6.32 5.23
CA VAL A 59 4.99 5.60 5.10
C VAL A 59 4.02 6.36 4.18
N GLU A 60 3.92 7.68 4.34
CA GLU A 60 3.13 8.55 3.46
C GLU A 60 3.61 8.46 2.00
N PHE A 61 4.92 8.49 1.77
CA PHE A 61 5.50 8.35 0.44
C PHE A 61 5.16 6.99 -0.20
N GLU A 62 5.27 5.91 0.55
CA GLU A 62 4.91 4.57 0.07
C GLU A 62 3.40 4.45 -0.21
N ALA A 63 2.54 5.04 0.62
CA ALA A 63 1.10 5.10 0.39
C ALA A 63 0.76 5.85 -0.92
N ILE A 64 1.42 6.98 -1.18
CA ILE A 64 1.26 7.74 -2.44
C ILE A 64 1.69 6.89 -3.64
N LEU A 65 2.83 6.22 -3.57
CA LEU A 65 3.29 5.33 -4.64
C LEU A 65 2.31 4.20 -4.94
N LEU A 66 1.72 3.62 -3.89
CA LEU A 66 0.71 2.56 -4.02
C LEU A 66 -0.53 3.10 -4.74
N LYS A 67 -1.02 4.25 -4.29
CA LYS A 67 -2.18 4.93 -4.89
C LYS A 67 -1.97 5.27 -6.36
N GLU A 68 -0.83 5.86 -6.72
CA GLU A 68 -0.51 6.20 -8.11
C GLU A 68 -0.48 4.97 -9.02
N ARG A 69 0.03 3.85 -8.52
CA ARG A 69 0.06 2.58 -9.26
C ARG A 69 -1.33 2.00 -9.43
N LEU A 70 -2.15 2.01 -8.37
CA LEU A 70 -3.55 1.60 -8.43
C LEU A 70 -4.34 2.44 -9.43
N ASN A 71 -4.21 3.77 -9.39
CA ASN A 71 -4.87 4.66 -10.35
C ASN A 71 -4.50 4.33 -11.81
N ARG A 72 -3.22 4.04 -12.08
CA ARG A 72 -2.77 3.63 -13.43
C ARG A 72 -3.38 2.31 -13.91
N ILE A 73 -3.65 1.39 -13.00
CA ILE A 73 -4.30 0.12 -13.33
C ILE A 73 -5.78 0.34 -13.68
N ILE A 74 -6.45 1.21 -12.93
CA ILE A 74 -7.89 1.47 -13.08
C ILE A 74 -8.19 2.34 -14.30
N SER A 75 -7.27 3.24 -14.64
CA SER A 75 -7.41 4.14 -15.81
C SER A 75 -7.14 3.49 -17.17
N LYS A 76 -6.79 2.19 -17.21
CA LYS A 76 -6.61 1.47 -18.47
C LYS A 76 -7.95 1.32 -19.19
N ASP A 77 -7.89 1.49 -20.51
CA ASP A 77 -9.01 1.19 -21.42
C ASP A 77 -9.17 -0.33 -21.56
N SER A 78 -9.74 -0.94 -20.51
CA SER A 78 -9.93 -2.38 -20.38
C SER A 78 -11.25 -2.68 -19.66
N SER A 79 -11.78 -3.89 -19.84
CA SER A 79 -13.05 -4.28 -19.26
C SER A 79 -13.03 -4.17 -17.71
N PRO A 80 -14.19 -3.96 -17.07
CA PRO A 80 -14.30 -3.96 -15.62
C PRO A 80 -13.72 -5.21 -14.95
N THR A 81 -13.89 -6.38 -15.58
CA THR A 81 -13.32 -7.66 -15.10
C THR A 81 -11.80 -7.65 -15.13
N GLU A 82 -11.19 -7.17 -16.21
CA GLU A 82 -9.74 -7.06 -16.33
C GLU A 82 -9.15 -6.05 -15.34
N ARG A 83 -9.81 -4.90 -15.13
CA ARG A 83 -9.40 -3.91 -14.15
C ARG A 83 -9.46 -4.46 -12.72
N LEU A 84 -10.54 -5.17 -12.38
CA LEU A 84 -10.68 -5.80 -11.06
C LEU A 84 -9.63 -6.89 -10.85
N LYS A 85 -9.40 -7.75 -11.86
CA LYS A 85 -8.33 -8.76 -11.82
C LYS A 85 -6.96 -8.12 -11.64
N ALA A 86 -6.67 -7.06 -12.39
CA ALA A 86 -5.41 -6.33 -12.30
C ALA A 86 -5.21 -5.67 -10.92
N TYR A 87 -6.27 -5.11 -10.32
CA TYR A 87 -6.25 -4.59 -8.95
C TYR A 87 -5.88 -5.68 -7.94
N ILE A 88 -6.57 -6.84 -7.98
CA ILE A 88 -6.34 -7.95 -7.05
C ILE A 88 -4.90 -8.45 -7.17
N LEU A 89 -4.43 -8.74 -8.39
CA LEU A 89 -3.06 -9.19 -8.66
C LEU A 89 -2.04 -8.16 -8.18
N PHE A 90 -2.27 -6.89 -8.45
CA PHE A 90 -1.39 -5.82 -8.01
C PHE A 90 -1.26 -5.79 -6.49
N ARG A 91 -2.38 -5.86 -5.76
CA ARG A 91 -2.38 -5.88 -4.29
C ARG A 91 -1.59 -7.06 -3.74
N LEU A 92 -1.82 -8.27 -4.26
CA LEU A 92 -1.16 -9.49 -3.81
C LEU A 92 0.36 -9.50 -4.12
N HIS A 93 0.80 -8.92 -5.24
CA HIS A 93 2.21 -8.88 -5.61
C HIS A 93 3.00 -7.76 -4.91
N HIS A 94 2.36 -6.61 -4.64
CA HIS A 94 3.07 -5.42 -4.18
C HIS A 94 3.18 -5.28 -2.67
N VAL A 95 2.59 -6.19 -1.90
CA VAL A 95 2.75 -6.27 -0.44
C VAL A 95 4.23 -6.25 -0.03
N ARG A 96 5.11 -6.88 -0.81
CA ARG A 96 6.55 -6.96 -0.53
C ARG A 96 7.36 -5.74 -0.99
N THR A 97 6.82 -4.86 -1.82
CA THR A 97 7.57 -3.71 -2.36
C THR A 97 7.42 -2.43 -1.55
N LEU A 98 6.46 -2.41 -0.63
CA LEU A 98 6.14 -1.29 0.26
C LEU A 98 6.27 -1.74 1.72
N GLU A 99 7.45 -2.29 2.05
CA GLU A 99 7.70 -2.99 3.31
C GLU A 99 7.47 -2.10 4.54
N ASN A 100 7.82 -0.81 4.47
CA ASN A 100 7.59 0.10 5.59
C ASN A 100 6.11 0.42 5.80
N PHE A 101 5.34 0.58 4.71
CA PHE A 101 3.90 0.81 4.80
C PHE A 101 3.20 -0.40 5.43
N TYR A 102 3.51 -1.61 4.95
CA TYR A 102 2.92 -2.84 5.50
C TYR A 102 3.41 -3.16 6.91
N ALA A 103 4.70 -2.94 7.21
CA ALA A 103 5.23 -3.07 8.58
C ALA A 103 4.50 -2.11 9.54
N ALA A 104 4.26 -0.87 9.11
CA ALA A 104 3.50 0.10 9.91
C ALA A 104 2.06 -0.35 10.20
N LEU A 105 1.43 -1.10 9.28
CA LEU A 105 0.06 -1.61 9.46
C LEU A 105 0.01 -2.90 10.30
N SER A 106 1.03 -3.74 10.26
CA SER A 106 1.05 -5.09 10.85
C SER A 106 1.78 -5.16 12.19
N GLU A 107 2.81 -4.35 12.43
CA GLU A 107 3.52 -4.34 13.71
C GLU A 107 2.68 -3.67 14.81
N GLU A 108 2.39 -4.41 15.87
CA GLU A 108 1.57 -3.93 17.00
C GLU A 108 2.07 -2.59 17.57
N THR A 109 3.39 -2.42 17.70
CA THR A 109 3.98 -1.17 18.21
C THR A 109 3.81 0.02 17.28
N LEU A 110 3.85 -0.20 15.95
CA LEU A 110 3.74 0.84 14.94
C LEU A 110 2.27 1.17 14.64
N SER A 111 1.42 0.15 14.61
CA SER A 111 -0.01 0.29 14.29
C SER A 111 -0.78 1.19 15.27
N HIS A 112 -0.28 1.37 16.50
CA HIS A 112 -0.88 2.25 17.51
C HIS A 112 -0.41 3.71 17.42
N MET A 113 0.54 4.05 16.56
CA MET A 113 0.92 5.44 16.32
C MET A 113 -0.25 6.19 15.65
N GLY A 114 -0.69 7.31 16.23
CA GLY A 114 -1.87 8.03 15.74
C GLY A 114 -1.83 8.39 14.26
N PHE A 115 -0.65 8.76 13.74
CA PHE A 115 -0.48 9.06 12.32
C PHE A 115 -0.62 7.83 11.41
N ILE A 116 -0.26 6.62 11.89
CA ILE A 116 -0.44 5.38 11.12
C ILE A 116 -1.93 5.08 10.95
N LEU A 117 -2.72 5.26 12.00
CA LEU A 117 -4.18 5.09 11.93
C LEU A 117 -4.82 6.06 10.93
N GLU A 118 -4.33 7.31 10.88
CA GLU A 118 -4.79 8.32 9.93
C GLU A 118 -4.44 7.94 8.48
N ILE A 119 -3.17 7.61 8.20
CA ILE A 119 -2.71 7.17 6.87
C ILE A 119 -3.50 5.94 6.42
N ARG A 120 -3.69 4.97 7.32
CA ARG A 120 -4.46 3.75 7.05
C ARG A 120 -5.88 4.07 6.64
N ARG A 121 -6.59 4.88 7.43
CA ARG A 121 -7.98 5.25 7.14
C ARG A 121 -8.10 5.95 5.78
N ASN A 122 -7.26 6.95 5.53
CA ASN A 122 -7.29 7.70 4.28
C ASN A 122 -7.01 6.79 3.06
N PHE A 123 -6.03 5.88 3.19
CA PHE A 123 -5.73 4.91 2.16
C PHE A 123 -6.91 3.95 1.90
N GLU A 124 -7.55 3.45 2.96
CA GLU A 124 -8.70 2.55 2.87
C GLU A 124 -9.91 3.19 2.20
N GLU A 125 -10.23 4.44 2.56
CA GLU A 125 -11.34 5.19 1.96
C GLU A 125 -11.11 5.40 0.45
N GLU A 126 -9.92 5.87 0.08
CA GLU A 126 -9.55 6.10 -1.32
C GLU A 126 -9.52 4.79 -2.14
N GLU A 127 -9.00 3.71 -1.57
CA GLU A 127 -8.97 2.41 -2.23
C GLU A 127 -10.39 1.88 -2.47
N GLN A 128 -11.28 1.99 -1.47
CA GLN A 128 -12.67 1.59 -1.61
C GLN A 128 -13.41 2.40 -2.69
N GLU A 129 -13.13 3.70 -2.80
CA GLU A 129 -13.68 4.53 -3.88
C GLU A 129 -13.21 4.05 -5.26
N LEU A 130 -11.93 3.70 -5.40
CA LEU A 130 -11.38 3.18 -6.65
C LEU A 130 -12.02 1.85 -7.06
N VAL A 131 -12.12 0.92 -6.11
CA VAL A 131 -12.76 -0.39 -6.37
C VAL A 131 -14.25 -0.21 -6.66
N SER A 132 -14.95 0.69 -5.92
CA SER A 132 -16.36 0.97 -6.15
C SER A 132 -16.64 1.44 -7.58
N LYS A 133 -15.77 2.29 -8.15
CA LYS A 133 -15.89 2.74 -9.56
C LYS A 133 -15.78 1.58 -10.56
N ILE A 134 -14.83 0.65 -10.33
CA ILE A 134 -14.71 -0.54 -11.19
C ILE A 134 -15.99 -1.38 -11.14
N LEU A 135 -16.52 -1.58 -9.92
CA LEU A 135 -17.73 -2.38 -9.71
C LEU A 135 -18.97 -1.69 -10.32
N GLU A 136 -19.09 -0.38 -10.18
CA GLU A 136 -20.16 0.44 -10.76
C GLU A 136 -20.19 0.33 -12.29
N ASP A 137 -19.04 0.53 -12.94
CA ASP A 137 -18.88 0.35 -14.39
C ASP A 137 -19.29 -1.07 -14.84
N GLY A 138 -18.91 -2.09 -14.05
CA GLY A 138 -19.27 -3.48 -14.37
C GLY A 138 -20.75 -3.79 -14.16
N MET A 139 -21.39 -3.15 -13.18
CA MET A 139 -22.85 -3.26 -12.96
C MET A 139 -23.63 -2.56 -14.07
N GLU A 140 -23.20 -1.36 -14.48
CA GLU A 140 -23.80 -0.64 -15.60
C GLU A 140 -23.72 -1.41 -16.93
N GLN A 141 -22.59 -2.09 -17.16
CA GLN A 141 -22.39 -2.96 -18.32
C GLN A 141 -23.03 -4.36 -18.17
N ASN A 142 -23.79 -4.62 -17.09
CA ASN A 142 -24.38 -5.94 -16.78
C ASN A 142 -23.36 -7.09 -16.70
N ILE A 143 -22.09 -6.81 -16.37
CA ILE A 143 -21.03 -7.80 -16.16
C ILE A 143 -21.08 -8.31 -14.71
N PHE A 144 -21.24 -7.40 -13.74
CA PHE A 144 -21.30 -7.74 -12.31
C PHE A 144 -22.73 -7.66 -11.78
N GLN A 145 -23.05 -8.56 -10.85
CA GLN A 145 -24.33 -8.58 -10.15
C GLN A 145 -24.09 -8.41 -8.64
N LEU A 146 -24.23 -7.18 -8.17
CA LEU A 146 -24.08 -6.81 -6.77
C LEU A 146 -25.26 -5.94 -6.33
N SER A 147 -25.58 -5.95 -5.04
CA SER A 147 -26.59 -5.04 -4.47
C SER A 147 -26.11 -3.60 -4.35
N SER A 148 -24.80 -3.40 -4.21
CA SER A 148 -24.17 -2.10 -4.09
C SER A 148 -22.67 -2.18 -4.42
N SER A 149 -22.19 -1.28 -5.30
CA SER A 149 -20.77 -1.15 -5.62
C SER A 149 -19.94 -0.80 -4.39
N LYS A 150 -20.44 0.07 -3.51
CA LYS A 150 -19.77 0.46 -2.26
C LYS A 150 -19.62 -0.71 -1.28
N ILE A 151 -20.67 -1.50 -1.06
CA ILE A 151 -20.62 -2.68 -0.19
C ILE A 151 -19.68 -3.73 -0.78
N GLY A 152 -19.74 -3.95 -2.10
CA GLY A 152 -18.80 -4.82 -2.81
C GLY A 152 -17.34 -4.37 -2.66
N ALA A 153 -17.07 -3.08 -2.77
CA ALA A 153 -15.74 -2.52 -2.59
C ALA A 153 -15.21 -2.73 -1.16
N ILE A 154 -16.03 -2.50 -0.14
CA ILE A 154 -15.67 -2.78 1.26
C ILE A 154 -15.36 -4.26 1.46
N ALA A 155 -16.18 -5.16 0.92
CA ALA A 155 -15.98 -6.59 1.03
C ALA A 155 -14.66 -7.03 0.37
N ILE A 156 -14.39 -6.57 -0.87
CA ILE A 156 -13.18 -6.91 -1.61
C ILE A 156 -11.93 -6.34 -0.90
N SER A 157 -11.93 -5.08 -0.49
CA SER A 157 -10.78 -4.48 0.20
C SER A 157 -10.51 -5.16 1.55
N THR A 158 -11.56 -5.57 2.28
CA THR A 158 -11.42 -6.32 3.54
C THR A 158 -10.84 -7.71 3.30
N MET A 159 -11.28 -8.43 2.28
CA MET A 159 -10.69 -9.71 1.88
C MET A 159 -9.21 -9.56 1.50
N MET A 160 -8.87 -8.53 0.72
CA MET A 160 -7.48 -8.26 0.34
C MET A 160 -6.59 -8.05 1.56
N LYS A 161 -7.04 -7.28 2.57
CA LYS A 161 -6.29 -7.11 3.83
C LYS A 161 -6.09 -8.42 4.58
N GLY A 162 -7.12 -9.25 4.64
CA GLY A 162 -7.05 -10.57 5.30
C GLY A 162 -6.06 -11.53 4.63
N LEU A 163 -5.83 -11.37 3.33
CA LEU A 163 -4.90 -12.18 2.55
C LEU A 163 -3.45 -11.67 2.60
N GLU A 164 -3.24 -10.38 2.80
CA GLU A 164 -1.91 -9.76 2.80
C GLU A 164 -0.99 -10.34 3.88
N VAL A 165 -1.46 -10.43 5.12
CA VAL A 165 -0.64 -10.90 6.25
C VAL A 165 -0.22 -12.37 6.10
N PRO A 166 -1.13 -13.33 5.82
CA PRO A 166 -0.73 -14.70 5.54
C PRO A 166 0.25 -14.84 4.38
N LEU A 167 0.03 -14.10 3.29
CA LEU A 167 0.91 -14.15 2.10
C LEU A 167 2.30 -13.53 2.34
N LEU A 168 2.41 -12.59 3.29
CA LEU A 168 3.71 -12.04 3.72
C LEU A 168 4.50 -13.02 4.56
N LEU A 169 3.82 -13.72 5.50
CA LEU A 169 4.45 -14.57 6.51
C LEU A 169 4.79 -15.97 5.97
N ASP A 170 4.12 -16.42 4.92
CA ASP A 170 4.27 -17.77 4.40
C ASP A 170 5.41 -17.90 3.40
N GLU A 171 6.62 -18.18 3.91
CA GLU A 171 7.79 -18.53 3.08
C GLU A 171 7.74 -19.97 2.55
N ALA A 172 6.91 -20.84 3.13
CA ALA A 172 6.90 -22.27 2.85
C ALA A 172 6.24 -22.64 1.50
N HIS A 173 5.28 -21.83 1.03
CA HIS A 173 4.46 -22.14 -0.15
C HIS A 173 4.83 -21.32 -1.39
N LYS A 174 6.12 -21.13 -1.67
CA LYS A 174 6.55 -20.38 -2.86
C LYS A 174 6.07 -20.99 -4.20
N THR A 175 5.90 -22.29 -4.25
CA THR A 175 5.55 -23.03 -5.47
C THR A 175 4.04 -22.98 -5.78
N ASP A 176 3.19 -22.87 -4.77
CA ASP A 176 1.73 -22.94 -4.93
C ASP A 176 1.06 -21.55 -4.97
N ARG A 177 1.85 -20.46 -4.92
CA ARG A 177 1.31 -19.08 -4.83
C ARG A 177 0.56 -18.64 -6.08
N GLU A 178 1.06 -18.99 -7.26
CA GLU A 178 0.41 -18.61 -8.52
C GLU A 178 -0.94 -19.34 -8.65
N GLU A 179 -0.99 -20.62 -8.30
CA GLU A 179 -2.24 -21.39 -8.30
C GLU A 179 -3.23 -20.84 -7.25
N LEU A 180 -2.75 -20.55 -6.04
CA LEU A 180 -3.56 -19.92 -5.00
C LEU A 180 -4.12 -18.57 -5.43
N MET A 181 -3.31 -17.74 -6.09
CA MET A 181 -3.76 -16.45 -6.61
C MET A 181 -4.81 -16.60 -7.71
N ASP A 182 -4.63 -17.54 -8.61
CA ASP A 182 -5.60 -17.81 -9.67
C ASP A 182 -6.92 -18.33 -9.08
N ASP A 183 -6.87 -19.22 -8.11
CA ASP A 183 -8.07 -19.72 -7.44
C ASP A 183 -8.78 -18.64 -6.62
N LEU A 184 -8.04 -17.79 -5.90
CA LEU A 184 -8.62 -16.64 -5.20
C LEU A 184 -9.33 -15.69 -6.16
N ILE A 185 -8.71 -15.40 -7.31
CA ILE A 185 -9.32 -14.56 -8.35
C ILE A 185 -10.58 -15.24 -8.89
N ARG A 186 -10.53 -16.55 -9.16
CA ARG A 186 -11.71 -17.32 -9.59
C ARG A 186 -12.84 -17.21 -8.59
N VAL A 187 -12.58 -17.50 -7.32
CA VAL A 187 -13.60 -17.43 -6.26
C VAL A 187 -14.22 -16.04 -6.17
N LEU A 188 -13.40 -15.00 -6.19
CA LEU A 188 -13.87 -13.60 -6.12
C LEU A 188 -14.69 -13.22 -7.36
N LEU A 189 -14.20 -13.51 -8.57
CA LEU A 189 -14.88 -13.12 -9.81
C LEU A 189 -16.14 -13.94 -10.04
N TYR A 190 -16.11 -15.27 -9.85
CA TYR A 190 -17.30 -16.12 -10.04
C TYR A 190 -18.38 -15.84 -9.01
N GLY A 191 -18.04 -15.32 -7.84
CA GLY A 191 -19.00 -14.87 -6.83
C GLY A 191 -19.77 -13.62 -7.21
N ILE A 192 -19.23 -12.77 -8.12
CA ILE A 192 -19.81 -11.47 -8.50
C ILE A 192 -20.22 -11.37 -9.98
N LEU A 193 -19.75 -12.29 -10.84
CA LEU A 193 -20.17 -12.33 -12.23
C LEU A 193 -21.65 -12.68 -12.35
N LYS A 194 -22.34 -11.92 -13.21
CA LYS A 194 -23.74 -12.25 -13.56
C LYS A 194 -23.77 -13.59 -14.29
N ARG A 195 -24.61 -14.50 -13.84
CA ARG A 195 -24.91 -15.78 -14.50
C ARG A 195 -25.98 -15.62 -15.57
#